data_129203ca5e0842a0d4951b863a0d870c
#
_entry.id   129203ca5e0842a0d4951b863a0d870c
#
_cell.length_a   1.000
_cell.length_b   1.000
_cell.length_c   1.000
_cell.angle_alpha   90.00
_cell.angle_beta   90.00
_cell.angle_gamma   90.00
#
_symmetry.space_group_name_H-M   'P 1'
#
loop_
_entity.id
_entity.type
_entity.pdbx_description
1 polymer ?
#
loop_
_entity_poly.entity_id
_entity_poly.type
_entity_poly.pdbx_seq_one_letter_code
_entity_poly.pdbx_strand_id
1 'polypeptide(L)'
;MKSSGIKTSTVLASFLLAACLSMHAEVKLPAIFSDGMVMQQQTNANLWGMATPNKKVTVTTGWNRKQYAVTADKNGSWKLSVSTPEAGGPYTITFDDGTPKTLNNILIGELWLCSGQSNMEMPMKGFKNQPVENANMDILRSKNPHIRLFTVKRTSTITPQNDVVGSWKEAAPVSVRDFSATAYYFGRLVNEILEVPVGLVVAAWGGSACEAWMTADWLKAFPDAKIPQSEADIKSKNRTPTVLYNGMLHPLIGMRICLPH
;
A
#
# COMPACT_ATOMS: atom_id res chain seq x y z
N MET A 1 13.42 59.10 -66.89
CA MET A 1 12.37 58.12 -66.66
C MET A 1 12.80 57.28 -65.43
N LYS A 2 12.22 57.50 -64.26
CA LYS A 2 12.56 56.79 -63.04
C LYS A 2 11.39 55.86 -62.70
N SER A 3 11.65 54.57 -62.71
CA SER A 3 10.69 53.55 -62.28
C SER A 3 10.77 53.35 -60.77
N SER A 4 9.69 53.58 -60.11
CA SER A 4 9.59 53.38 -58.63
C SER A 4 9.09 51.95 -58.37
N GLY A 5 9.95 51.15 -57.77
CA GLY A 5 9.59 49.80 -57.34
C GLY A 5 8.91 49.81 -55.97
N ILE A 6 7.68 49.32 -55.89
CA ILE A 6 6.94 49.09 -54.65
C ILE A 6 7.49 47.83 -53.99
N LYS A 7 8.01 47.98 -52.78
CA LYS A 7 8.40 46.83 -51.90
C LYS A 7 7.22 46.39 -51.11
N THR A 8 6.66 45.25 -51.43
CA THR A 8 5.62 44.58 -50.67
C THR A 8 6.26 43.81 -49.49
N SER A 9 6.13 44.32 -48.29
CA SER A 9 6.56 43.63 -47.06
C SER A 9 5.47 42.61 -46.66
N THR A 10 5.77 41.35 -46.84
CA THR A 10 4.91 40.26 -46.36
C THR A 10 5.22 40.03 -44.87
N VAL A 11 4.29 40.44 -44.01
CA VAL A 11 4.32 40.12 -42.57
C VAL A 11 3.83 38.69 -42.38
N LEU A 12 4.74 37.77 -42.11
CA LEU A 12 4.43 36.39 -41.77
C LEU A 12 4.05 36.35 -40.29
N ALA A 13 2.74 36.34 -39.98
CA ALA A 13 2.24 36.17 -38.65
C ALA A 13 2.36 34.71 -38.27
N SER A 14 3.40 34.35 -37.50
CA SER A 14 3.56 33.01 -36.91
C SER A 14 2.59 32.86 -35.75
N PHE A 15 1.47 32.19 -35.97
CA PHE A 15 0.59 31.70 -34.90
C PHE A 15 1.32 30.54 -34.19
N LEU A 16 2.03 30.83 -33.09
CA LEU A 16 2.42 29.81 -32.13
C LEU A 16 1.18 29.30 -31.43
N LEU A 17 0.59 28.21 -31.92
CA LEU A 17 -0.43 27.47 -31.22
C LEU A 17 0.27 26.74 -30.06
N ALA A 18 0.35 27.37 -28.90
CA ALA A 18 0.77 26.73 -27.66
C ALA A 18 -0.28 25.66 -27.31
N ALA A 19 -0.08 24.46 -27.83
CA ALA A 19 -0.77 23.28 -27.35
C ALA A 19 -0.34 23.07 -25.90
N CYS A 20 -1.12 23.60 -24.94
CA CYS A 20 -1.06 23.18 -23.54
C CYS A 20 -1.41 21.69 -23.51
N LEU A 21 -0.42 20.85 -23.64
CA LEU A 21 -0.52 19.44 -23.26
C LEU A 21 -0.82 19.45 -21.75
N SER A 22 -2.09 19.44 -21.41
CA SER A 22 -2.54 19.15 -20.07
C SER A 22 -2.02 17.76 -19.74
N MET A 23 -0.84 17.67 -19.12
CA MET A 23 -0.37 16.43 -18.51
C MET A 23 -1.37 16.06 -17.42
N HIS A 24 -2.37 15.28 -17.79
CA HIS A 24 -3.25 14.67 -16.80
C HIS A 24 -2.41 13.67 -16.03
N ALA A 25 -2.07 14.00 -14.80
CA ALA A 25 -1.41 13.06 -13.92
C ALA A 25 -2.45 12.02 -13.52
N GLU A 26 -2.24 10.78 -13.94
CA GLU A 26 -3.02 9.63 -13.48
C GLU A 26 -3.00 9.53 -11.95
N VAL A 27 -4.12 9.08 -11.35
CA VAL A 27 -4.20 8.82 -9.91
C VAL A 27 -3.07 7.90 -9.46
N LYS A 28 -2.26 8.35 -8.49
CA LYS A 28 -1.20 7.57 -7.87
C LYS A 28 -1.72 6.97 -6.57
N LEU A 29 -1.66 5.64 -6.48
CA LEU A 29 -2.08 4.88 -5.31
C LEU A 29 -0.86 4.34 -4.58
N PRO A 30 -0.88 4.27 -3.23
CA PRO A 30 0.11 3.52 -2.46
C PRO A 30 0.16 2.06 -2.90
N ALA A 31 1.32 1.43 -2.75
CA ALA A 31 1.55 0.04 -3.18
C ALA A 31 0.56 -0.96 -2.58
N ILE A 32 0.03 -0.67 -1.40
CA ILE A 32 -0.98 -1.51 -0.74
C ILE A 32 -2.30 -1.55 -1.50
N PHE A 33 -2.63 -0.52 -2.31
CA PHE A 33 -3.77 -0.47 -3.21
C PHE A 33 -3.33 -0.81 -4.62
N SER A 34 -3.27 -2.09 -4.90
CA SER A 34 -2.88 -2.63 -6.21
C SER A 34 -3.66 -3.89 -6.53
N ASP A 35 -3.49 -4.40 -7.74
CA ASP A 35 -4.13 -5.62 -8.18
C ASP A 35 -3.89 -6.77 -7.19
N GLY A 36 -4.92 -7.57 -6.97
CA GLY A 36 -4.87 -8.71 -6.07
C GLY A 36 -5.00 -8.38 -4.58
N MET A 37 -5.22 -7.11 -4.19
CA MET A 37 -5.40 -6.74 -2.78
C MET A 37 -6.65 -7.39 -2.16
N VAL A 38 -6.62 -7.50 -0.83
CA VAL A 38 -7.80 -7.83 -0.02
C VAL A 38 -8.21 -6.58 0.75
N MET A 39 -9.51 -6.31 0.81
CA MET A 39 -10.10 -5.28 1.65
C MET A 39 -10.95 -5.93 2.76
N GLN A 40 -10.96 -5.30 3.94
CA GLN A 40 -11.79 -5.77 5.05
C GLN A 40 -13.26 -5.74 4.66
N GLN A 41 -13.98 -6.84 4.94
CA GLN A 41 -15.43 -6.98 4.72
C GLN A 41 -16.26 -6.17 5.71
N GLN A 42 -17.53 -5.90 5.36
CA GLN A 42 -18.59 -5.33 6.21
C GLN A 42 -18.16 -4.07 6.97
N THR A 43 -17.41 -3.17 6.30
CA THR A 43 -16.91 -1.95 6.92
C THR A 43 -16.91 -0.77 5.94
N ASN A 44 -16.58 0.40 6.44
CA ASN A 44 -16.21 1.56 5.63
C ASN A 44 -14.69 1.58 5.46
N ALA A 45 -14.20 0.98 4.37
CA ALA A 45 -12.79 0.90 4.07
C ALA A 45 -12.27 2.23 3.51
N ASN A 46 -11.16 2.72 4.06
CA ASN A 46 -10.54 3.95 3.57
C ASN A 46 -9.65 3.66 2.36
N LEU A 47 -9.74 4.55 1.38
CA LEU A 47 -8.86 4.62 0.22
C LEU A 47 -8.23 6.01 0.16
N TRP A 48 -6.97 6.10 -0.23
CA TRP A 48 -6.24 7.37 -0.35
C TRP A 48 -5.16 7.30 -1.42
N GLY A 49 -4.66 8.45 -1.80
CA GLY A 49 -3.60 8.56 -2.79
C GLY A 49 -3.31 9.99 -3.19
N MET A 50 -2.68 10.13 -4.33
CA MET A 50 -2.38 11.41 -4.95
C MET A 50 -3.11 11.50 -6.29
N ALA A 51 -3.56 12.70 -6.65
CA ALA A 51 -4.19 13.02 -7.92
C ALA A 51 -3.77 14.43 -8.35
N THR A 52 -4.28 14.90 -9.46
CA THR A 52 -4.09 16.29 -9.87
C THR A 52 -4.67 17.23 -8.80
N PRO A 53 -3.92 18.24 -8.32
CA PRO A 53 -4.39 19.18 -7.30
C PRO A 53 -5.74 19.81 -7.65
N ASN A 54 -6.62 19.92 -6.66
CA ASN A 54 -7.98 20.47 -6.76
C ASN A 54 -8.89 19.74 -7.76
N LYS A 55 -8.52 18.60 -8.29
CA LYS A 55 -9.36 17.78 -9.15
C LYS A 55 -10.28 16.88 -8.31
N LYS A 56 -11.45 16.62 -8.86
CA LYS A 56 -12.39 15.63 -8.35
C LYS A 56 -11.83 14.23 -8.68
N VAL A 57 -11.69 13.40 -7.68
CA VAL A 57 -11.39 11.97 -7.82
C VAL A 57 -12.71 11.20 -7.63
N THR A 58 -13.10 10.41 -8.60
CA THR A 58 -14.23 9.49 -8.51
C THR A 58 -13.75 8.07 -8.36
N VAL A 59 -14.27 7.34 -7.36
CA VAL A 59 -13.99 5.93 -7.14
C VAL A 59 -15.24 5.11 -7.38
N THR A 60 -15.17 4.19 -8.34
CA THR A 60 -16.28 3.28 -8.69
C THR A 60 -15.95 1.87 -8.21
N THR A 61 -16.82 1.32 -7.37
CA THR A 61 -16.66 -0.03 -6.79
C THR A 61 -17.38 -1.08 -7.63
N GLY A 62 -16.68 -2.17 -7.98
CA GLY A 62 -17.22 -3.21 -8.88
C GLY A 62 -18.32 -4.09 -8.27
N TRP A 63 -18.37 -4.22 -6.93
CA TRP A 63 -19.36 -5.08 -6.26
C TRP A 63 -20.77 -4.53 -6.23
N ASN A 64 -20.96 -3.21 -6.35
CA ASN A 64 -22.28 -2.57 -6.33
C ASN A 64 -22.40 -1.44 -7.33
N ARG A 65 -21.36 -1.15 -8.13
CA ARG A 65 -21.26 -0.05 -9.12
C ARG A 65 -21.49 1.35 -8.52
N LYS A 66 -21.36 1.48 -7.20
CA LYS A 66 -21.51 2.77 -6.52
C LYS A 66 -20.31 3.65 -6.79
N GLN A 67 -20.59 4.94 -6.98
CA GLN A 67 -19.57 5.97 -7.15
C GLN A 67 -19.43 6.78 -5.85
N TYR A 68 -18.20 6.99 -5.46
CA TYR A 68 -17.78 7.85 -4.35
C TYR A 68 -16.90 8.94 -4.93
N ALA A 69 -16.96 10.15 -4.38
CA ALA A 69 -16.17 11.25 -4.91
C ALA A 69 -15.59 12.11 -3.79
N VAL A 70 -14.38 12.64 -4.04
CA VAL A 70 -13.69 13.60 -3.19
C VAL A 70 -12.89 14.55 -4.07
N THR A 71 -12.63 15.76 -3.59
CA THR A 71 -11.70 16.67 -4.27
C THR A 71 -10.34 16.55 -3.63
N ALA A 72 -9.29 16.31 -4.44
CA ALA A 72 -7.91 16.34 -3.98
C ALA A 72 -7.55 17.75 -3.47
N ASP A 73 -6.76 17.82 -2.42
CA ASP A 73 -6.31 19.09 -1.86
C ASP A 73 -5.32 19.83 -2.78
N LYS A 74 -4.84 20.99 -2.35
CA LYS A 74 -3.86 21.81 -3.08
C LYS A 74 -2.52 21.10 -3.34
N ASN A 75 -2.21 20.05 -2.59
CA ASN A 75 -1.02 19.21 -2.76
C ASN A 75 -1.31 17.95 -3.58
N GLY A 76 -2.58 17.75 -4.00
CA GLY A 76 -3.02 16.57 -4.73
C GLY A 76 -3.38 15.37 -3.84
N SER A 77 -3.34 15.50 -2.51
CA SER A 77 -3.70 14.42 -1.61
C SER A 77 -5.22 14.27 -1.52
N TRP A 78 -5.70 13.03 -1.50
CA TRP A 78 -7.11 12.71 -1.33
C TRP A 78 -7.30 11.48 -0.46
N LYS A 79 -8.45 11.44 0.22
CA LYS A 79 -8.89 10.30 1.03
C LYS A 79 -10.41 10.23 1.01
N LEU A 80 -10.96 9.02 0.87
CA LEU A 80 -12.39 8.76 1.00
C LEU A 80 -12.62 7.36 1.60
N SER A 81 -13.88 7.07 1.95
CA SER A 81 -14.27 5.75 2.44
C SER A 81 -15.30 5.12 1.52
N VAL A 82 -15.14 3.83 1.25
CA VAL A 82 -16.10 3.02 0.48
C VAL A 82 -16.68 1.93 1.37
N SER A 83 -17.98 1.67 1.24
CA SER A 83 -18.61 0.57 1.95
C SER A 83 -18.28 -0.75 1.28
N THR A 84 -17.74 -1.70 2.04
CA THR A 84 -17.45 -3.07 1.59
C THR A 84 -18.59 -4.02 1.97
N PRO A 85 -18.98 -4.94 1.08
CA PRO A 85 -19.99 -5.96 1.35
C PRO A 85 -19.44 -7.10 2.23
N GLU A 86 -20.21 -8.17 2.37
CA GLU A 86 -19.74 -9.47 2.80
C GLU A 86 -18.63 -9.99 1.88
N ALA A 87 -17.88 -10.97 2.39
CA ALA A 87 -16.76 -11.59 1.70
C ALA A 87 -17.13 -12.08 0.29
N GLY A 88 -16.20 -11.92 -0.65
CA GLY A 88 -16.37 -12.35 -2.02
C GLY A 88 -15.36 -11.74 -2.98
N GLY A 89 -15.65 -11.84 -4.26
CA GLY A 89 -14.80 -11.38 -5.36
C GLY A 89 -14.51 -12.50 -6.36
N PRO A 90 -13.64 -12.26 -7.35
CA PRO A 90 -12.87 -11.01 -7.54
C PRO A 90 -13.70 -9.84 -8.09
N TYR A 91 -13.39 -8.66 -7.62
CA TYR A 91 -14.00 -7.39 -8.03
C TYR A 91 -12.98 -6.46 -8.71
N THR A 92 -13.47 -5.33 -9.21
CA THR A 92 -12.65 -4.22 -9.70
C THR A 92 -12.93 -2.95 -8.89
N ILE A 93 -11.96 -2.02 -8.86
CA ILE A 93 -12.14 -0.66 -8.37
C ILE A 93 -11.53 0.28 -9.39
N THR A 94 -12.30 1.25 -9.87
CA THR A 94 -11.82 2.25 -10.81
C THR A 94 -11.69 3.61 -10.12
N PHE A 95 -10.53 4.23 -10.25
CA PHE A 95 -10.20 5.59 -9.79
C PHE A 95 -10.11 6.49 -11.02
N ASP A 96 -10.69 7.66 -10.97
CA ASP A 96 -10.75 8.58 -12.12
C ASP A 96 -10.66 10.04 -11.65
N ASP A 97 -9.63 10.75 -12.12
CA ASP A 97 -9.48 12.20 -11.99
C ASP A 97 -9.47 12.91 -13.36
N GLY A 98 -9.94 12.19 -14.39
CA GLY A 98 -9.90 12.55 -15.81
C GLY A 98 -9.16 11.52 -16.66
N THR A 99 -8.40 10.61 -16.01
CA THR A 99 -7.77 9.43 -16.62
C THR A 99 -8.05 8.21 -15.75
N PRO A 100 -8.93 7.29 -16.17
CA PRO A 100 -9.33 6.17 -15.33
C PRO A 100 -8.22 5.15 -15.14
N LYS A 101 -8.02 4.74 -13.89
CA LYS A 101 -7.14 3.65 -13.45
C LYS A 101 -7.96 2.57 -12.77
N THR A 102 -7.93 1.35 -13.27
CA THR A 102 -8.68 0.24 -12.70
C THR A 102 -7.76 -0.77 -12.05
N LEU A 103 -8.05 -1.10 -10.80
CA LEU A 103 -7.46 -2.23 -10.09
C LEU A 103 -8.35 -3.46 -10.28
N ASN A 104 -7.71 -4.61 -10.49
CA ASN A 104 -8.36 -5.87 -10.79
C ASN A 104 -8.09 -6.92 -9.71
N ASN A 105 -8.89 -7.98 -9.73
CA ASN A 105 -8.72 -9.14 -8.85
C ASN A 105 -8.76 -8.77 -7.36
N ILE A 106 -9.64 -7.82 -7.00
CA ILE A 106 -9.83 -7.38 -5.62
C ILE A 106 -10.71 -8.38 -4.88
N LEU A 107 -10.28 -8.84 -3.72
CA LEU A 107 -11.08 -9.68 -2.84
C LEU A 107 -11.58 -8.87 -1.64
N ILE A 108 -12.75 -9.21 -1.16
CA ILE A 108 -13.32 -8.73 0.10
C ILE A 108 -13.31 -9.89 1.08
N GLY A 109 -12.77 -9.68 2.28
CA GLY A 109 -12.63 -10.73 3.29
C GLY A 109 -11.98 -10.21 4.56
N GLU A 110 -11.15 -11.01 5.20
CA GLU A 110 -10.46 -10.67 6.43
C GLU A 110 -9.05 -10.13 6.13
N LEU A 111 -8.79 -8.87 6.50
CA LEU A 111 -7.50 -8.22 6.29
C LEU A 111 -6.74 -8.08 7.62
N TRP A 112 -5.56 -8.67 7.71
CA TRP A 112 -4.74 -8.71 8.92
C TRP A 112 -3.39 -8.03 8.73
N LEU A 113 -3.00 -7.19 9.72
CA LEU A 113 -1.65 -6.67 9.85
C LEU A 113 -0.86 -7.55 10.82
N CYS A 114 0.18 -8.19 10.30
CA CYS A 114 1.07 -9.10 11.03
C CYS A 114 2.41 -8.40 11.27
N SER A 115 2.61 -7.87 12.48
CA SER A 115 3.82 -7.12 12.83
C SER A 115 4.59 -7.78 13.97
N GLY A 116 5.89 -7.51 14.04
CA GLY A 116 6.74 -8.02 15.11
C GLY A 116 8.20 -8.15 14.70
N GLN A 117 8.91 -9.01 15.42
CA GLN A 117 10.32 -9.26 15.17
C GLN A 117 10.57 -10.67 14.60
N SER A 118 11.63 -11.39 15.03
CA SER A 118 12.12 -12.63 14.39
C SER A 118 11.07 -13.74 14.24
N ASN A 119 10.18 -13.94 15.20
CA ASN A 119 9.14 -14.98 15.09
C ASN A 119 8.11 -14.64 14.00
N MET A 120 7.75 -13.36 13.88
CA MET A 120 6.86 -12.91 12.80
C MET A 120 7.59 -12.85 11.46
N GLU A 121 8.89 -12.63 11.46
CA GLU A 121 9.69 -12.54 10.23
C GLU A 121 10.08 -13.90 9.66
N MET A 122 10.16 -14.95 10.49
CA MET A 122 10.64 -16.29 10.07
C MET A 122 9.89 -16.78 8.83
N PRO A 123 10.59 -17.00 7.70
CA PRO A 123 9.95 -17.46 6.49
C PRO A 123 9.54 -18.94 6.59
N MET A 124 8.54 -19.35 5.78
CA MET A 124 8.11 -20.75 5.72
C MET A 124 9.27 -21.74 5.47
N LYS A 125 10.25 -21.37 4.67
CA LYS A 125 11.46 -22.18 4.45
C LYS A 125 12.38 -22.30 5.68
N GLY A 126 12.10 -21.56 6.75
CA GLY A 126 12.95 -21.44 7.93
C GLY A 126 14.17 -20.53 7.72
N PHE A 127 14.89 -20.26 8.81
CA PHE A 127 16.22 -19.68 8.78
C PHE A 127 17.29 -20.79 8.74
N LYS A 128 18.54 -20.41 8.50
CA LYS A 128 19.67 -21.36 8.57
C LYS A 128 19.70 -22.05 9.95
N ASN A 129 19.68 -23.38 9.96
CA ASN A 129 19.63 -24.22 11.15
C ASN A 129 18.38 -24.05 12.05
N GLN A 130 17.34 -23.43 11.54
CA GLN A 130 16.07 -23.24 12.23
C GLN A 130 14.93 -23.59 11.26
N PRO A 131 14.67 -24.89 11.03
CA PRO A 131 13.61 -25.32 10.14
C PRO A 131 12.22 -25.03 10.75
N VAL A 132 11.24 -24.84 9.89
CA VAL A 132 9.82 -24.89 10.27
C VAL A 132 9.34 -26.32 10.03
N GLU A 133 8.69 -26.90 11.02
CA GLU A 133 8.15 -28.25 10.94
C GLU A 133 7.17 -28.38 9.79
N ASN A 134 7.23 -29.48 9.03
CA ASN A 134 6.40 -29.79 7.86
C ASN A 134 6.42 -28.74 6.71
N ALA A 135 7.25 -27.70 6.79
CA ALA A 135 7.25 -26.58 5.86
C ALA A 135 7.30 -26.99 4.39
N ASN A 136 8.10 -27.98 4.02
CA ASN A 136 8.24 -28.40 2.63
C ASN A 136 6.93 -28.89 2.04
N MET A 137 6.15 -29.68 2.78
CA MET A 137 4.85 -30.18 2.34
C MET A 137 3.80 -29.07 2.34
N ASP A 138 3.80 -28.21 3.35
CA ASP A 138 2.89 -27.08 3.44
C ASP A 138 3.15 -26.06 2.33
N ILE A 139 4.42 -25.78 1.99
CA ILE A 139 4.77 -24.96 0.84
C ILE A 139 4.27 -25.58 -0.47
N LEU A 140 4.50 -26.86 -0.70
CA LEU A 140 4.06 -27.53 -1.93
C LEU A 140 2.53 -27.52 -2.09
N ARG A 141 1.77 -27.58 -0.98
CA ARG A 141 0.32 -27.58 -0.95
C ARG A 141 -0.31 -26.19 -0.81
N SER A 142 0.49 -25.13 -0.82
CA SER A 142 0.05 -23.77 -0.47
C SER A 142 -0.76 -23.03 -1.53
N LYS A 143 -1.02 -23.63 -2.70
CA LYS A 143 -1.78 -22.96 -3.77
C LYS A 143 -3.21 -22.67 -3.30
N ASN A 144 -3.50 -21.41 -3.04
CA ASN A 144 -4.82 -20.91 -2.64
C ASN A 144 -5.01 -19.45 -3.10
N PRO A 145 -5.85 -19.18 -4.11
CA PRO A 145 -6.06 -17.82 -4.63
C PRO A 145 -6.87 -16.93 -3.66
N HIS A 146 -7.47 -17.50 -2.61
CA HIS A 146 -8.20 -16.74 -1.60
C HIS A 146 -7.30 -16.24 -0.45
N ILE A 147 -6.04 -16.71 -0.37
CA ILE A 147 -5.05 -16.18 0.58
C ILE A 147 -4.10 -15.27 -0.18
N ARG A 148 -4.00 -14.02 0.25
CA ARG A 148 -3.17 -12.98 -0.37
C ARG A 148 -2.10 -12.49 0.59
N LEU A 149 -0.91 -12.36 0.10
CA LEU A 149 0.32 -12.10 0.84
C LEU A 149 0.91 -10.78 0.42
N PHE A 150 1.17 -9.89 1.37
CA PHE A 150 1.89 -8.63 1.13
C PHE A 150 3.01 -8.51 2.15
N THR A 151 4.25 -8.44 1.70
CA THR A 151 5.41 -8.21 2.57
C THR A 151 5.88 -6.78 2.41
N VAL A 152 5.85 -6.02 3.49
CA VAL A 152 6.41 -4.67 3.56
C VAL A 152 7.93 -4.76 3.56
N LYS A 153 8.58 -4.11 2.59
CA LYS A 153 10.04 -4.02 2.55
C LYS A 153 10.54 -3.28 3.77
N ARG A 154 11.59 -3.81 4.40
CA ARG A 154 12.24 -3.18 5.56
C ARG A 154 12.72 -1.78 5.23
N THR A 155 12.20 -0.80 5.95
CA THR A 155 12.53 0.62 5.81
C THR A 155 12.70 1.23 7.18
N SER A 156 13.84 1.90 7.39
CA SER A 156 14.20 2.58 8.63
C SER A 156 14.48 4.04 8.32
N THR A 157 13.71 4.95 8.90
CA THR A 157 13.82 6.40 8.65
C THR A 157 13.23 7.22 9.81
N ILE A 158 13.75 8.41 10.00
CA ILE A 158 13.19 9.36 10.98
C ILE A 158 11.93 10.05 10.48
N THR A 159 11.71 10.08 9.16
CA THR A 159 10.57 10.77 8.53
C THR A 159 9.44 9.78 8.26
N PRO A 160 8.21 10.05 8.75
CA PRO A 160 7.05 9.24 8.38
C PRO A 160 6.88 9.15 6.87
N GLN A 161 6.81 7.95 6.34
CA GLN A 161 6.62 7.69 4.91
C GLN A 161 5.13 7.67 4.56
N ASN A 162 4.79 8.01 3.32
CA ASN A 162 3.42 7.99 2.82
C ASN A 162 3.07 6.72 2.04
N ASP A 163 4.08 5.88 1.75
CA ASP A 163 3.90 4.63 1.02
C ASP A 163 4.89 3.57 1.52
N VAL A 164 4.57 2.32 1.27
CA VAL A 164 5.43 1.16 1.50
C VAL A 164 5.90 0.57 0.18
N VAL A 165 7.01 -0.14 0.20
CA VAL A 165 7.43 -0.96 -0.94
C VAL A 165 6.99 -2.40 -0.70
N GLY A 166 6.19 -2.94 -1.61
CA GLY A 166 5.66 -4.30 -1.54
C GLY A 166 4.73 -4.56 -2.73
N SER A 167 4.21 -5.78 -2.82
CA SER A 167 3.19 -6.16 -3.80
C SER A 167 2.36 -7.33 -3.29
N TRP A 168 1.08 -7.36 -3.64
CA TRP A 168 0.22 -8.49 -3.37
C TRP A 168 0.62 -9.71 -4.22
N LYS A 169 0.55 -10.88 -3.60
CA LYS A 169 0.78 -12.17 -4.25
C LYS A 169 -0.27 -13.15 -3.79
N GLU A 170 -0.73 -14.03 -4.68
CA GLU A 170 -1.52 -15.19 -4.29
C GLU A 170 -0.66 -16.19 -3.53
N ALA A 171 -1.25 -16.89 -2.57
CA ALA A 171 -0.57 -18.00 -1.92
C ALA A 171 -0.29 -19.11 -2.95
N ALA A 172 0.98 -19.38 -3.14
CA ALA A 172 1.52 -20.42 -4.02
C ALA A 172 2.90 -20.84 -3.51
N PRO A 173 3.45 -21.99 -3.91
CA PRO A 173 4.75 -22.44 -3.43
C PRO A 173 5.84 -21.39 -3.52
N VAL A 174 5.90 -20.63 -4.62
CA VAL A 174 6.91 -19.61 -4.87
C VAL A 174 6.75 -18.39 -3.94
N SER A 175 5.52 -18.00 -3.59
CA SER A 175 5.25 -16.83 -2.74
C SER A 175 5.27 -17.18 -1.26
N VAL A 176 4.74 -18.36 -0.88
CA VAL A 176 4.66 -18.81 0.51
C VAL A 176 6.02 -19.19 1.07
N ARG A 177 6.92 -19.76 0.26
CA ARG A 177 8.25 -20.19 0.68
C ARG A 177 9.03 -19.12 1.45
N ASP A 178 8.97 -17.89 1.00
CA ASP A 178 9.72 -16.76 1.56
C ASP A 178 8.84 -15.82 2.42
N PHE A 179 7.57 -16.16 2.61
CA PHE A 179 6.62 -15.42 3.44
C PHE A 179 6.67 -15.87 4.89
N SER A 180 6.20 -15.01 5.82
CA SER A 180 6.12 -15.31 7.26
C SER A 180 5.39 -16.62 7.53
N ALA A 181 6.02 -17.56 8.21
CA ALA A 181 5.41 -18.82 8.62
C ALA A 181 4.25 -18.58 9.59
N THR A 182 4.46 -17.75 10.61
CA THR A 182 3.45 -17.42 11.62
C THR A 182 2.21 -16.79 10.96
N ALA A 183 2.41 -15.79 10.09
CA ALA A 183 1.30 -15.15 9.41
C ALA A 183 0.58 -16.12 8.43
N TYR A 184 1.34 -16.94 7.70
CA TYR A 184 0.75 -17.88 6.75
C TYR A 184 -0.10 -18.96 7.43
N TYR A 185 0.41 -19.62 8.48
CA TYR A 185 -0.35 -20.62 9.21
C TYR A 185 -1.61 -20.04 9.85
N PHE A 186 -1.49 -18.85 10.44
CA PHE A 186 -2.64 -18.12 10.96
C PHE A 186 -3.68 -17.85 9.87
N GLY A 187 -3.25 -17.24 8.75
CA GLY A 187 -4.17 -16.87 7.67
C GLY A 187 -4.80 -18.09 6.98
N ARG A 188 -4.05 -19.19 6.86
CA ARG A 188 -4.58 -20.47 6.36
C ARG A 188 -5.69 -20.99 7.27
N LEU A 189 -5.46 -20.99 8.58
CA LEU A 189 -6.46 -21.45 9.56
C LEU A 189 -7.72 -20.56 9.53
N VAL A 190 -7.56 -19.22 9.46
CA VAL A 190 -8.68 -18.28 9.34
C VAL A 190 -9.48 -18.56 8.06
N ASN A 191 -8.79 -18.77 6.93
CA ASN A 191 -9.44 -19.07 5.66
C ASN A 191 -10.19 -20.43 5.71
N GLU A 192 -9.61 -21.44 6.33
CA GLU A 192 -10.25 -22.77 6.50
C GLU A 192 -11.50 -22.71 7.39
N ILE A 193 -11.46 -21.93 8.49
CA ILE A 193 -12.58 -21.87 9.46
C ILE A 193 -13.71 -20.97 8.97
N LEU A 194 -13.36 -19.81 8.40
CA LEU A 194 -14.37 -18.80 8.01
C LEU A 194 -14.81 -18.93 6.55
N GLU A 195 -14.10 -19.71 5.74
CA GLU A 195 -14.34 -19.90 4.30
C GLU A 195 -14.36 -18.56 3.51
N VAL A 196 -13.65 -17.53 3.99
CA VAL A 196 -13.56 -16.20 3.38
C VAL A 196 -12.15 -15.90 2.88
N PRO A 197 -11.99 -15.01 1.89
CA PRO A 197 -10.67 -14.52 1.49
C PRO A 197 -9.91 -13.90 2.66
N VAL A 198 -8.58 -14.11 2.70
CA VAL A 198 -7.70 -13.58 3.75
C VAL A 198 -6.54 -12.82 3.14
N GLY A 199 -6.36 -11.59 3.56
CA GLY A 199 -5.21 -10.74 3.24
C GLY A 199 -4.26 -10.63 4.43
N LEU A 200 -2.98 -10.92 4.21
CA LEU A 200 -1.93 -10.88 5.23
C LEU A 200 -0.89 -9.82 4.85
N VAL A 201 -0.84 -8.75 5.61
CA VAL A 201 0.17 -7.68 5.44
C VAL A 201 1.22 -7.87 6.52
N VAL A 202 2.43 -8.31 6.13
CA VAL A 202 3.54 -8.54 7.05
C VAL A 202 4.47 -7.35 7.08
N ALA A 203 4.61 -6.72 8.26
CA ALA A 203 5.57 -5.68 8.56
C ALA A 203 6.43 -6.13 9.75
N ALA A 204 7.51 -6.86 9.50
CA ALA A 204 8.35 -7.45 10.53
C ALA A 204 9.85 -7.23 10.26
N TRP A 205 10.64 -7.15 11.35
CA TRP A 205 12.08 -7.07 11.27
C TRP A 205 12.74 -7.73 12.50
N GLY A 206 13.44 -8.82 12.28
CA GLY A 206 14.10 -9.60 13.33
C GLY A 206 15.08 -8.77 14.18
N GLY A 207 15.06 -9.02 15.49
CA GLY A 207 15.90 -8.30 16.44
C GLY A 207 15.50 -6.85 16.68
N SER A 208 14.32 -6.41 16.23
CA SER A 208 13.84 -5.05 16.47
C SER A 208 13.50 -4.81 17.95
N ALA A 209 13.74 -3.59 18.42
CA ALA A 209 13.26 -3.11 19.70
C ALA A 209 11.81 -2.61 19.60
N CYS A 210 11.05 -2.69 20.69
CA CYS A 210 9.66 -2.26 20.73
C CYS A 210 9.52 -0.77 20.37
N GLU A 211 10.41 0.05 20.89
CA GLU A 211 10.46 1.50 20.70
C GLU A 211 10.62 1.91 19.23
N ALA A 212 11.23 1.05 18.41
CA ALA A 212 11.36 1.30 16.98
C ALA A 212 10.00 1.29 16.24
N TRP A 213 9.00 0.59 16.78
CA TRP A 213 7.64 0.46 16.26
C TRP A 213 6.64 1.44 16.89
N MET A 214 7.10 2.32 17.80
CA MET A 214 6.25 3.28 18.50
C MET A 214 6.30 4.67 17.86
N THR A 215 5.25 5.44 18.06
CA THR A 215 5.23 6.86 17.68
C THR A 215 6.08 7.69 18.62
N ALA A 216 6.58 8.84 18.14
CA ALA A 216 7.29 9.78 19.00
C ALA A 216 6.43 10.26 20.17
N ASP A 217 5.10 10.43 19.95
CA ASP A 217 4.19 10.87 21.00
C ASP A 217 4.02 9.84 22.12
N TRP A 218 3.92 8.56 21.79
CA TRP A 218 3.85 7.50 22.80
C TRP A 218 5.16 7.38 23.58
N LEU A 219 6.29 7.61 22.92
CA LEU A 219 7.60 7.54 23.57
C LEU A 219 7.87 8.69 24.55
N LYS A 220 7.10 9.77 24.53
CA LYS A 220 7.18 10.83 25.55
C LYS A 220 6.91 10.33 26.98
N ALA A 221 6.17 9.22 27.12
CA ALA A 221 5.96 8.56 28.40
C ALA A 221 7.18 7.79 28.93
N PHE A 222 8.24 7.64 28.12
CA PHE A 222 9.46 6.90 28.43
C PHE A 222 10.68 7.83 28.31
N PRO A 223 11.09 8.52 29.40
CA PRO A 223 12.14 9.55 29.35
C PRO A 223 13.49 9.08 28.83
N ASP A 224 13.81 7.79 28.99
CA ASP A 224 15.05 7.18 28.52
C ASP A 224 15.06 6.89 27.03
N ALA A 225 13.91 6.95 26.35
CA ALA A 225 13.80 6.73 24.91
C ALA A 225 14.35 7.94 24.14
N LYS A 226 15.53 7.80 23.55
CA LYS A 226 16.17 8.85 22.75
C LYS A 226 15.62 8.84 21.32
N ILE A 227 14.67 9.74 21.03
CA ILE A 227 14.10 9.88 19.70
C ILE A 227 15.12 10.54 18.77
N PRO A 228 15.47 9.92 17.62
CA PRO A 228 16.44 10.47 16.67
C PRO A 228 15.94 11.79 16.06
N GLN A 229 16.84 12.75 15.88
CA GLN A 229 16.55 14.05 15.28
C GLN A 229 17.06 14.15 13.84
N SER A 230 17.97 13.27 13.46
CA SER A 230 18.57 13.19 12.12
C SER A 230 18.78 11.74 11.69
N GLU A 231 18.91 11.49 10.38
CA GLU A 231 19.24 10.14 9.88
C GLU A 231 20.58 9.63 10.43
N ALA A 232 21.51 10.53 10.79
CA ALA A 232 22.81 10.17 11.42
C ALA A 232 22.64 9.59 12.83
N ASP A 233 21.51 9.82 13.49
CA ASP A 233 21.20 9.29 14.81
C ASP A 233 20.70 7.86 14.76
N ILE A 234 20.43 7.31 13.59
CA ILE A 234 20.04 5.90 13.42
C ILE A 234 21.25 5.00 13.64
N LYS A 235 21.53 4.69 14.89
CA LYS A 235 22.64 3.79 15.26
C LYS A 235 22.35 2.33 14.92
N SER A 236 21.10 1.94 14.91
CA SER A 236 20.64 0.61 14.54
C SER A 236 19.33 0.72 13.75
N LYS A 237 19.31 0.22 12.51
CA LYS A 237 18.16 0.33 11.59
C LYS A 237 16.86 -0.27 12.13
N ASN A 238 16.95 -1.24 13.04
CA ASN A 238 15.79 -1.94 13.58
C ASN A 238 15.57 -1.74 15.09
N ARG A 239 16.42 -0.94 15.75
CA ARG A 239 16.34 -0.75 17.21
C ARG A 239 16.22 0.73 17.62
N THR A 240 16.59 1.66 16.74
CA THR A 240 16.44 3.09 17.02
C THR A 240 14.96 3.44 17.16
N PRO A 241 14.56 4.20 18.19
CA PRO A 241 13.16 4.57 18.40
C PRO A 241 12.49 5.19 17.17
N THR A 242 11.23 4.90 16.94
CA THR A 242 10.33 5.41 15.87
C THR A 242 10.62 4.98 14.44
N VAL A 243 11.83 4.54 14.11
CA VAL A 243 12.24 4.43 12.70
C VAL A 243 11.50 3.37 11.88
N LEU A 244 11.04 2.29 12.52
CA LEU A 244 10.24 1.26 11.85
C LEU A 244 8.78 1.65 11.78
N TYR A 245 8.27 2.33 12.81
CA TYR A 245 6.96 2.94 12.75
C TYR A 245 6.87 3.89 11.55
N ASN A 246 7.80 4.83 11.43
CA ASN A 246 7.82 5.81 10.35
C ASN A 246 7.95 5.16 8.96
N GLY A 247 8.79 4.14 8.82
CA GLY A 247 9.10 3.53 7.54
C GLY A 247 8.16 2.40 7.11
N MET A 248 7.51 1.71 8.05
CA MET A 248 6.81 0.46 7.76
C MET A 248 5.35 0.44 8.23
N LEU A 249 4.99 1.14 9.32
CA LEU A 249 3.62 1.15 9.85
C LEU A 249 2.87 2.43 9.49
N HIS A 250 3.50 3.60 9.59
CA HIS A 250 2.87 4.89 9.29
C HIS A 250 2.17 4.92 7.93
N PRO A 251 2.75 4.40 6.84
CA PRO A 251 2.09 4.39 5.53
C PRO A 251 0.82 3.55 5.46
N LEU A 252 0.62 2.64 6.42
CA LEU A 252 -0.53 1.74 6.49
C LEU A 252 -1.62 2.27 7.43
N ILE A 253 -1.36 3.38 8.13
CA ILE A 253 -2.34 3.99 9.03
C ILE A 253 -3.55 4.47 8.23
N GLY A 254 -4.72 4.04 8.69
CA GLY A 254 -5.98 4.35 8.01
C GLY A 254 -6.55 3.17 7.22
N MET A 255 -5.76 2.11 6.99
CA MET A 255 -6.34 0.85 6.53
C MET A 255 -7.36 0.35 7.55
N ARG A 256 -8.49 -0.15 7.06
CA ARG A 256 -9.39 -0.96 7.89
C ARG A 256 -8.89 -2.39 7.84
N ILE A 257 -8.55 -2.91 9.00
CA ILE A 257 -8.13 -4.29 9.23
C ILE A 257 -9.14 -4.96 10.15
N CYS A 258 -9.14 -6.29 10.17
CA CYS A 258 -9.90 -7.04 11.15
C CYS A 258 -9.40 -6.66 12.55
N LEU A 259 -10.34 -6.28 13.42
CA LEU A 259 -10.07 -6.09 14.84
C LEU A 259 -10.58 -7.33 15.57
N PRO A 260 -9.81 -7.91 16.51
CA PRO A 260 -10.36 -8.95 17.38
C PRO A 260 -11.54 -8.37 18.15
N HIS A 261 -12.68 -9.05 18.08
CA HIS A 261 -13.89 -8.73 18.85
C HIS A 261 -13.75 -9.20 20.30
#